data_32d48404acc2d923e6a449326ecca5f1
#
_entry.id   32d48404acc2d923e6a449326ecca5f1
#
_cell.length_a   1.000
_cell.length_b   1.000
_cell.length_c   1.000
_cell.angle_alpha   90.00
_cell.angle_beta   90.00
_cell.angle_gamma   90.00
#
_symmetry.space_group_name_H-M   'P 1'
#
loop_
_entity.id
_entity.type
_entity.pdbx_description
1 polymer ?
#
loop_
_entity_poly.entity_id
_entity_poly.type
_entity_poly.pdbx_seq_one_letter_code
_entity_poly.pdbx_strand_id
1 'polypeptide(L)'
;ARMDALRELLEDGESIGRVKRIASQFSFMAPDDFLAGNIRTHSDLEPAGCLGDLGWYLIRFTLWTMNYAMPTQLTGRLISGHGQAGSPDQVPTEFSAELSFSDGVSASFYCSFLTEHQQWVNVSGTKGNLQVPDFVLPYYDSEVAFDVHNAHFEIKGCQFNMERHSRRVEVKEFGNNHSTAQETNLFRNFATLVLEGKTDSHWPDIALKTQKVLDACLESARNGGSVVKS
;
A
#
# COMPACT_ATOMS: atom_id res chain seq x y z
N ALA A 1 -7.70 -10.55 -10.90
CA ALA A 1 -8.17 -9.72 -12.04
C ALA A 1 -7.74 -8.25 -11.90
N ARG A 2 -8.08 -7.55 -10.79
CA ARG A 2 -7.71 -6.11 -10.65
C ARG A 2 -6.20 -5.89 -10.68
N MET A 3 -5.43 -6.72 -9.99
CA MET A 3 -3.97 -6.61 -10.00
C MET A 3 -3.36 -6.86 -11.38
N ASP A 4 -3.96 -7.76 -12.17
CA ASP A 4 -3.51 -8.04 -13.55
C ASP A 4 -3.80 -6.84 -14.45
N ALA A 5 -5.02 -6.28 -14.39
CA ALA A 5 -5.39 -5.08 -15.15
C ALA A 5 -4.52 -3.86 -14.77
N LEU A 6 -4.20 -3.69 -13.48
CA LEU A 6 -3.27 -2.64 -13.04
C LEU A 6 -1.87 -2.86 -13.61
N ARG A 7 -1.38 -4.11 -13.63
CA ARG A 7 -0.07 -4.45 -14.17
C ARG A 7 0.02 -4.15 -15.66
N GLU A 8 -1.00 -4.53 -16.42
CA GLU A 8 -1.07 -4.21 -17.86
C GLU A 8 -0.93 -2.70 -18.12
N LEU A 9 -1.62 -1.86 -17.34
CA LEU A 9 -1.57 -0.40 -17.52
C LEU A 9 -0.27 0.25 -16.99
N LEU A 10 0.39 -0.39 -16.02
CA LEU A 10 1.72 0.04 -15.55
C LEU A 10 2.81 -0.27 -16.59
N GLU A 11 2.62 -1.29 -17.42
CA GLU A 11 3.60 -1.80 -18.37
C GLU A 11 3.35 -1.38 -19.82
N ASP A 12 2.16 -0.86 -20.16
CA ASP A 12 1.80 -0.48 -21.53
C ASP A 12 2.58 0.74 -22.07
N GLY A 13 3.23 1.50 -21.19
CA GLY A 13 3.99 2.70 -21.52
C GLY A 13 3.13 3.88 -22.00
N GLU A 14 1.83 3.70 -22.13
CA GLU A 14 0.90 4.70 -22.68
C GLU A 14 -0.04 5.26 -21.60
N SER A 15 -0.67 4.42 -20.78
CA SER A 15 -1.69 4.84 -19.83
C SER A 15 -1.19 5.86 -18.81
N ILE A 16 -0.05 5.61 -18.19
CA ILE A 16 0.57 6.55 -17.26
C ILE A 16 2.04 6.87 -17.60
N GLY A 17 2.61 6.17 -18.60
CA GLY A 17 4.03 6.27 -18.92
C GLY A 17 4.92 5.66 -17.83
N ARG A 18 6.14 6.20 -17.63
CA ARG A 18 7.05 5.72 -16.59
C ARG A 18 6.58 6.17 -15.22
N VAL A 19 6.51 5.24 -14.26
CA VAL A 19 6.20 5.57 -12.85
C VAL A 19 7.22 6.57 -12.30
N LYS A 20 6.75 7.54 -11.54
CA LYS A 20 7.55 8.58 -10.88
C LYS A 20 7.28 8.68 -9.39
N ARG A 21 6.01 8.51 -8.98
CA ARG A 21 5.61 8.67 -7.59
C ARG A 21 4.51 7.66 -7.24
N ILE A 22 4.62 7.09 -6.04
CA ILE A 22 3.57 6.27 -5.43
C ILE A 22 3.19 6.96 -4.12
N ALA A 23 1.90 7.21 -3.92
CA ALA A 23 1.37 7.72 -2.66
C ALA A 23 0.23 6.84 -2.19
N SER A 24 0.18 6.55 -0.90
CA SER A 24 -0.83 5.62 -0.37
C SER A 24 -1.17 5.92 1.08
N GLN A 25 -2.39 5.53 1.46
CA GLN A 25 -2.87 5.64 2.83
C GLN A 25 -3.75 4.44 3.18
N PHE A 26 -3.56 3.93 4.38
CA PHE A 26 -4.47 2.98 4.99
C PHE A 26 -4.69 3.38 6.46
N SER A 27 -5.93 3.68 6.81
CA SER A 27 -6.30 4.16 8.13
C SER A 27 -7.71 3.76 8.50
N PHE A 28 -8.00 3.70 9.78
CA PHE A 28 -9.33 3.67 10.32
C PHE A 28 -9.33 4.30 11.72
N MET A 29 -10.46 4.88 12.12
CA MET A 29 -10.63 5.39 13.47
C MET A 29 -10.95 4.21 14.39
N ALA A 30 -9.96 3.78 15.16
CA ALA A 30 -10.11 2.68 16.11
C ALA A 30 -10.99 3.11 17.29
N PRO A 31 -11.96 2.28 17.68
CA PRO A 31 -12.74 2.54 18.88
C PRO A 31 -11.90 2.33 20.15
N ASP A 32 -12.33 2.90 21.27
CA ASP A 32 -11.58 2.88 22.52
C ASP A 32 -11.27 1.47 23.03
N ASP A 33 -12.16 0.51 22.84
CA ASP A 33 -11.96 -0.89 23.22
C ASP A 33 -10.89 -1.58 22.38
N PHE A 34 -10.75 -1.20 21.09
CA PHE A 34 -9.64 -1.65 20.26
C PHE A 34 -8.30 -1.13 20.82
N LEU A 35 -8.20 0.14 21.15
CA LEU A 35 -6.96 0.72 21.70
C LEU A 35 -6.62 0.12 23.07
N ALA A 36 -7.64 -0.22 23.86
CA ALA A 36 -7.48 -0.74 25.22
C ALA A 36 -7.12 -2.23 25.29
N GLY A 37 -7.46 -3.05 24.27
CA GLY A 37 -7.36 -4.51 24.41
C GLY A 37 -7.01 -5.31 23.15
N ASN A 38 -6.79 -4.68 22.01
CA ASN A 38 -6.44 -5.41 20.79
C ASN A 38 -4.96 -5.83 20.81
N ILE A 39 -4.66 -6.98 20.21
CA ILE A 39 -3.28 -7.48 20.08
C ILE A 39 -2.37 -6.50 19.35
N ARG A 40 -2.92 -5.71 18.42
CA ARG A 40 -2.20 -4.71 17.59
C ARG A 40 -1.77 -3.46 18.36
N THR A 41 -2.20 -3.33 19.59
CA THR A 41 -1.82 -2.23 20.50
C THR A 41 -0.99 -2.71 21.70
N HIS A 42 -0.48 -3.96 21.63
CA HIS A 42 0.38 -4.57 22.63
C HIS A 42 1.76 -4.88 22.04
N SER A 43 2.82 -4.32 22.61
CA SER A 43 4.17 -4.36 22.03
C SER A 43 4.80 -5.75 21.94
N ASP A 44 4.42 -6.70 22.83
CA ASP A 44 4.91 -8.09 22.75
C ASP A 44 4.21 -8.90 21.63
N LEU A 45 3.05 -8.44 21.13
CA LEU A 45 2.24 -9.15 20.16
C LEU A 45 2.36 -8.53 18.76
N GLU A 46 2.36 -7.20 18.69
CA GLU A 46 2.57 -6.43 17.46
C GLU A 46 3.39 -5.17 17.72
N PRO A 47 4.72 -5.30 17.81
CA PRO A 47 5.61 -4.18 18.16
C PRO A 47 5.62 -3.05 17.12
N ALA A 48 5.13 -3.30 15.92
CA ALA A 48 5.03 -2.31 14.86
C ALA A 48 3.66 -1.60 14.81
N GLY A 49 2.67 -2.02 15.62
CA GLY A 49 1.37 -1.38 15.72
C GLY A 49 0.69 -1.16 14.35
N CYS A 50 0.24 0.08 14.08
CA CYS A 50 -0.39 0.40 12.80
C CYS A 50 0.54 0.23 11.59
N LEU A 51 1.84 0.33 11.76
CA LEU A 51 2.80 0.07 10.69
C LEU A 51 2.82 -1.44 10.34
N GLY A 52 2.78 -2.33 11.35
CA GLY A 52 2.72 -3.77 11.14
C GLY A 52 1.41 -4.23 10.55
N ASP A 53 0.30 -3.71 11.05
CA ASP A 53 -1.05 -4.07 10.61
C ASP A 53 -1.42 -3.45 9.25
N LEU A 54 -1.37 -2.13 9.14
CA LEU A 54 -1.81 -1.38 7.95
C LEU A 54 -0.66 -1.05 7.00
N GLY A 55 0.48 -0.65 7.54
CA GLY A 55 1.66 -0.29 6.76
C GLY A 55 2.20 -1.45 5.92
N TRP A 56 2.01 -2.68 6.37
CA TRP A 56 2.34 -3.89 5.61
C TRP A 56 1.75 -3.89 4.20
N TYR A 57 0.47 -3.55 4.06
CA TYR A 57 -0.22 -3.50 2.77
C TYR A 57 0.32 -2.38 1.87
N LEU A 58 0.61 -1.22 2.45
CA LEU A 58 1.14 -0.05 1.74
C LEU A 58 2.54 -0.32 1.19
N ILE A 59 3.41 -0.91 2.01
CA ILE A 59 4.76 -1.35 1.62
C ILE A 59 4.66 -2.44 0.54
N ARG A 60 3.80 -3.44 0.73
CA ARG A 60 3.60 -4.53 -0.22
C ARG A 60 3.15 -4.03 -1.58
N PHE A 61 2.17 -3.12 -1.64
CA PHE A 61 1.70 -2.54 -2.89
C PHE A 61 2.80 -1.72 -3.57
N THR A 62 3.55 -0.93 -2.80
CA THR A 62 4.69 -0.16 -3.31
C THR A 62 5.74 -1.08 -3.94
N LEU A 63 6.16 -2.12 -3.24
CA LEU A 63 7.12 -3.10 -3.76
C LEU A 63 6.58 -3.84 -4.98
N TRP A 64 5.29 -4.21 -4.97
CA TRP A 64 4.64 -4.82 -6.13
C TRP A 64 4.69 -3.88 -7.35
N THR A 65 4.35 -2.62 -7.19
CA THR A 65 4.41 -1.61 -8.27
C THR A 65 5.84 -1.49 -8.84
N MET A 66 6.86 -1.62 -7.98
CA MET A 66 8.27 -1.57 -8.34
C MET A 66 8.87 -2.93 -8.73
N ASN A 67 8.04 -3.92 -9.11
CA ASN A 67 8.49 -5.28 -9.44
C ASN A 67 9.39 -5.89 -8.35
N TYR A 68 9.07 -5.59 -7.09
CA TYR A 68 9.81 -6.02 -5.89
C TYR A 68 11.27 -5.58 -5.82
N ALA A 69 11.63 -4.51 -6.57
CA ALA A 69 12.89 -3.80 -6.33
C ALA A 69 12.86 -3.19 -4.92
N MET A 70 14.00 -3.30 -4.21
CA MET A 70 14.13 -2.69 -2.89
C MET A 70 14.39 -1.18 -3.01
N PRO A 71 13.87 -0.35 -2.09
CA PRO A 71 14.25 1.05 -2.04
C PRO A 71 15.75 1.17 -1.70
N THR A 72 16.44 2.16 -2.25
CA THR A 72 17.86 2.43 -1.95
C THR A 72 18.04 3.14 -0.63
N GLN A 73 17.04 3.90 -0.22
CA GLN A 73 16.98 4.60 1.06
C GLN A 73 15.54 4.89 1.45
N LEU A 74 15.33 5.04 2.73
CA LEU A 74 14.03 5.42 3.28
C LEU A 74 14.16 6.23 4.58
N THR A 75 13.07 6.92 4.92
CA THR A 75 12.86 7.56 6.23
C THR A 75 11.50 7.17 6.76
N GLY A 76 11.43 6.92 8.06
CA GLY A 76 10.18 6.65 8.79
C GLY A 76 9.99 7.64 9.93
N ARG A 77 8.74 7.95 10.25
CA ARG A 77 8.36 8.83 11.35
C ARG A 77 7.24 8.23 12.17
N LEU A 78 7.50 8.03 13.45
CA LEU A 78 6.48 7.80 14.44
C LEU A 78 5.79 9.16 14.72
N ILE A 79 4.50 9.23 14.44
CA ILE A 79 3.69 10.46 14.63
C ILE A 79 3.00 10.39 15.99
N SER A 80 2.37 9.24 16.29
CA SER A 80 1.68 8.98 17.54
C SER A 80 1.91 7.53 17.98
N GLY A 81 1.99 7.31 19.28
CA GLY A 81 2.15 6.00 19.90
C GLY A 81 1.14 5.78 21.02
N HIS A 82 0.78 4.53 21.27
CA HIS A 82 -0.12 4.11 22.34
C HIS A 82 0.45 2.88 23.05
N GLY A 83 0.31 2.87 24.38
CA GLY A 83 0.62 1.71 25.22
C GLY A 83 -0.61 1.31 26.02
N GLN A 84 -1.23 0.20 25.67
CA GLN A 84 -2.33 -0.35 26.45
C GLN A 84 -1.86 -0.89 27.82
N ALA A 85 -2.78 -1.08 28.75
CA ALA A 85 -2.48 -1.63 30.07
C ALA A 85 -1.83 -3.02 29.95
N GLY A 86 -0.64 -3.17 30.55
CA GLY A 86 0.14 -4.42 30.51
C GLY A 86 1.10 -4.51 29.31
N SER A 87 1.07 -3.61 28.37
CA SER A 87 2.06 -3.52 27.30
C SER A 87 3.39 -2.98 27.86
N PRO A 88 4.53 -3.66 27.65
CA PRO A 88 5.84 -3.15 28.10
C PRO A 88 6.21 -1.81 27.48
N ASP A 89 5.90 -1.62 26.19
CA ASP A 89 6.22 -0.43 25.41
C ASP A 89 5.01 0.11 24.67
N GLN A 90 5.14 1.33 24.15
CA GLN A 90 4.18 1.90 23.20
C GLN A 90 4.40 1.31 21.80
N VAL A 91 3.31 1.17 21.05
CA VAL A 91 3.33 0.81 19.64
C VAL A 91 2.88 1.99 18.78
N PRO A 92 3.31 2.09 17.51
CA PRO A 92 2.81 3.10 16.59
C PRO A 92 1.29 3.03 16.41
N THR A 93 0.61 4.16 16.59
CA THR A 93 -0.80 4.34 16.23
C THR A 93 -0.99 5.25 15.04
N GLU A 94 0.02 6.08 14.73
CA GLU A 94 0.15 6.82 13.48
C GLU A 94 1.60 6.78 13.01
N PHE A 95 1.79 6.50 11.73
CA PHE A 95 3.11 6.38 11.14
C PHE A 95 3.13 6.86 9.69
N SER A 96 4.24 7.48 9.28
CA SER A 96 4.50 7.83 7.88
C SER A 96 5.90 7.45 7.45
N ALA A 97 6.08 7.18 6.15
CA ALA A 97 7.40 6.93 5.58
C ALA A 97 7.54 7.48 4.16
N GLU A 98 8.78 7.73 3.79
CA GLU A 98 9.20 8.09 2.44
C GLU A 98 10.30 7.12 1.98
N LEU A 99 10.16 6.57 0.76
CA LEU A 99 11.07 5.62 0.14
C LEU A 99 11.60 6.18 -1.18
N SER A 100 12.86 5.94 -1.48
CA SER A 100 13.50 6.31 -2.76
C SER A 100 14.06 5.07 -3.44
N PHE A 101 13.92 4.99 -4.76
CA PHE A 101 14.38 3.88 -5.59
C PHE A 101 15.50 4.35 -6.54
N SER A 102 16.31 3.41 -7.03
CA SER A 102 17.50 3.68 -7.85
C SER A 102 17.20 4.38 -9.18
N ASP A 103 15.99 4.21 -9.71
CA ASP A 103 15.52 4.79 -10.98
C ASP A 103 14.89 6.19 -10.82
N GLY A 104 14.98 6.76 -9.61
CA GLY A 104 14.44 8.07 -9.27
C GLY A 104 12.94 8.08 -9.01
N VAL A 105 12.33 6.92 -8.80
CA VAL A 105 10.97 6.80 -8.28
C VAL A 105 11.00 7.05 -6.78
N SER A 106 9.99 7.75 -6.27
CA SER A 106 9.75 7.92 -4.84
C SER A 106 8.40 7.35 -4.44
N ALA A 107 8.29 6.92 -3.18
CA ALA A 107 7.03 6.48 -2.62
C ALA A 107 6.85 7.04 -1.22
N SER A 108 5.61 7.33 -0.85
CA SER A 108 5.26 7.72 0.52
C SER A 108 3.97 7.02 0.95
N PHE A 109 3.89 6.77 2.25
CA PHE A 109 2.67 6.25 2.83
C PHE A 109 2.38 6.82 4.22
N TYR A 110 1.11 6.75 4.59
CA TYR A 110 0.61 7.03 5.92
C TYR A 110 -0.30 5.91 6.37
N CYS A 111 -0.14 5.44 7.61
CA CYS A 111 -1.03 4.48 8.24
C CYS A 111 -1.41 4.93 9.65
N SER A 112 -2.67 4.66 10.06
CA SER A 112 -3.19 5.17 11.31
C SER A 112 -4.38 4.38 11.85
N PHE A 113 -4.39 4.18 13.16
CA PHE A 113 -5.56 3.77 13.94
C PHE A 113 -6.38 4.94 14.47
N LEU A 114 -6.00 6.20 14.13
CA LEU A 114 -6.59 7.42 14.69
C LEU A 114 -7.19 8.36 13.62
N THR A 115 -7.30 7.87 12.38
CA THR A 115 -7.79 8.68 11.26
C THR A 115 -8.92 7.92 10.57
N GLU A 116 -9.91 8.64 10.05
CA GLU A 116 -11.06 8.11 9.30
C GLU A 116 -10.64 7.06 8.27
N HIS A 117 -11.54 6.11 8.01
CA HIS A 117 -11.27 4.98 7.13
C HIS A 117 -10.90 5.42 5.71
N GLN A 118 -9.71 5.04 5.30
CA GLN A 118 -9.20 5.21 3.95
C GLN A 118 -8.28 4.03 3.60
N GLN A 119 -8.29 3.62 2.35
CA GLN A 119 -7.42 2.55 1.86
C GLN A 119 -7.10 2.77 0.38
N TRP A 120 -6.51 3.90 0.06
CA TRP A 120 -6.24 4.28 -1.32
C TRP A 120 -4.76 4.24 -1.67
N VAL A 121 -4.51 4.06 -2.98
CA VAL A 121 -3.19 4.27 -3.59
C VAL A 121 -3.33 5.11 -4.84
N ASN A 122 -2.32 5.95 -5.09
CA ASN A 122 -2.12 6.70 -6.32
C ASN A 122 -0.73 6.37 -6.88
N VAL A 123 -0.69 5.98 -8.16
CA VAL A 123 0.56 5.76 -8.89
C VAL A 123 0.65 6.79 -10.00
N SER A 124 1.55 7.74 -9.86
CA SER A 124 1.76 8.82 -10.82
C SER A 124 2.94 8.52 -11.74
N GLY A 125 2.70 8.67 -13.02
CA GLY A 125 3.70 8.50 -14.07
C GLY A 125 3.92 9.75 -14.90
N THR A 126 4.65 9.61 -15.98
CA THR A 126 5.01 10.74 -16.88
C THR A 126 3.90 11.15 -17.82
N LYS A 127 2.85 10.34 -17.99
CA LYS A 127 1.73 10.61 -18.91
C LYS A 127 0.37 10.66 -18.20
N GLY A 128 0.29 10.16 -16.96
CA GLY A 128 -0.97 10.11 -16.21
C GLY A 128 -0.79 9.51 -14.82
N ASN A 129 -1.90 9.18 -14.18
CA ASN A 129 -1.88 8.50 -12.89
C ASN A 129 -3.02 7.48 -12.77
N LEU A 130 -2.80 6.47 -11.92
CA LEU A 130 -3.78 5.48 -11.50
C LEU A 130 -4.24 5.78 -10.07
N GLN A 131 -5.53 5.67 -9.81
CA GLN A 131 -6.10 5.77 -8.47
C GLN A 131 -6.92 4.52 -8.14
N VAL A 132 -6.56 3.85 -7.05
CA VAL A 132 -7.30 2.72 -6.49
C VAL A 132 -7.82 3.12 -5.11
N PRO A 133 -9.14 3.31 -4.94
CA PRO A 133 -9.68 3.84 -3.69
C PRO A 133 -9.77 2.82 -2.56
N ASP A 134 -9.68 1.52 -2.90
CA ASP A 134 -9.95 0.38 -2.01
C ASP A 134 -8.99 -0.79 -2.28
N PHE A 135 -7.68 -0.50 -2.30
CA PHE A 135 -6.67 -1.46 -2.78
C PHE A 135 -6.50 -2.69 -1.88
N VAL A 136 -6.87 -2.62 -0.60
CA VAL A 136 -6.78 -3.73 0.35
C VAL A 136 -8.04 -4.58 0.28
N LEU A 137 -9.19 -3.97 0.57
CA LEU A 137 -10.50 -4.62 0.59
C LEU A 137 -11.46 -3.85 -0.31
N PRO A 138 -11.97 -4.44 -1.40
CA PRO A 138 -12.98 -3.80 -2.23
C PRO A 138 -14.19 -3.38 -1.40
N TYR A 139 -14.71 -2.18 -1.64
CA TYR A 139 -15.93 -1.73 -0.98
C TYR A 139 -17.08 -2.69 -1.28
N TYR A 140 -17.86 -2.98 -0.24
CA TYR A 140 -19.01 -3.88 -0.33
C TYR A 140 -20.06 -3.33 -1.32
N ASP A 141 -20.65 -4.22 -2.13
CA ASP A 141 -21.62 -3.90 -3.18
C ASP A 141 -21.15 -2.88 -4.23
N SER A 142 -19.86 -2.66 -4.36
CA SER A 142 -19.31 -1.86 -5.44
C SER A 142 -18.61 -2.71 -6.49
N GLU A 143 -18.49 -2.17 -7.68
CA GLU A 143 -17.64 -2.74 -8.71
C GLU A 143 -16.19 -2.71 -8.26
N VAL A 144 -15.46 -3.77 -8.54
CA VAL A 144 -14.01 -3.78 -8.34
C VAL A 144 -13.38 -3.01 -9.50
N ALA A 145 -12.95 -1.79 -9.23
CA ALA A 145 -12.50 -0.88 -10.27
C ALA A 145 -11.33 0.00 -9.78
N PHE A 146 -10.78 0.74 -10.71
CA PHE A 146 -9.83 1.83 -10.46
C PHE A 146 -9.92 2.88 -11.56
N ASP A 147 -9.40 4.07 -11.31
CA ASP A 147 -9.46 5.18 -12.25
C ASP A 147 -8.08 5.47 -12.85
N VAL A 148 -8.10 5.80 -14.16
CA VAL A 148 -6.93 6.29 -14.90
C VAL A 148 -7.19 7.74 -15.28
N HIS A 149 -6.26 8.61 -14.94
CA HIS A 149 -6.36 10.04 -15.22
C HIS A 149 -5.20 10.51 -16.08
N ASN A 150 -5.54 11.23 -17.15
CA ASN A 150 -4.60 11.96 -17.97
C ASN A 150 -5.00 13.43 -17.98
N ALA A 151 -4.03 14.33 -17.97
CA ALA A 151 -4.26 15.75 -18.04
C ALA A 151 -3.62 16.31 -19.30
N HIS A 152 -4.33 17.18 -19.97
CA HIS A 152 -3.76 18.05 -21.00
C HIS A 152 -3.67 19.47 -20.46
N PHE A 153 -2.48 20.06 -20.54
CA PHE A 153 -2.24 21.41 -20.05
C PHE A 153 -1.60 22.23 -21.17
N GLU A 154 -2.29 23.29 -21.60
CA GLU A 154 -1.82 24.21 -22.64
C GLU A 154 -1.83 25.64 -22.12
N ILE A 155 -0.74 26.36 -22.38
CA ILE A 155 -0.64 27.78 -22.06
C ILE A 155 -0.59 28.58 -23.37
N LYS A 156 -1.57 29.49 -23.53
CA LYS A 156 -1.62 30.46 -24.67
C LYS A 156 -1.58 31.88 -24.10
N GLY A 157 -0.40 32.50 -24.10
CA GLY A 157 -0.21 33.81 -23.45
C GLY A 157 -0.49 33.74 -21.95
N CYS A 158 -1.51 34.47 -21.47
CA CYS A 158 -1.95 34.45 -20.07
C CYS A 158 -3.13 33.48 -19.80
N GLN A 159 -3.53 32.66 -20.79
CA GLN A 159 -4.62 31.69 -20.65
C GLN A 159 -4.06 30.32 -20.31
N PHE A 160 -4.55 29.75 -19.22
CA PHE A 160 -4.19 28.42 -18.75
C PHE A 160 -5.38 27.49 -19.04
N ASN A 161 -5.22 26.59 -19.99
CA ASN A 161 -6.23 25.62 -20.38
C ASN A 161 -5.83 24.24 -19.81
N MET A 162 -6.66 23.71 -18.94
CA MET A 162 -6.46 22.41 -18.33
C MET A 162 -7.65 21.52 -18.61
N GLU A 163 -7.37 20.36 -19.18
CA GLU A 163 -8.36 19.31 -19.41
C GLU A 163 -7.96 18.08 -18.58
N ARG A 164 -8.93 17.45 -17.94
CA ARG A 164 -8.75 16.19 -17.25
C ARG A 164 -9.56 15.12 -17.96
N HIS A 165 -8.87 14.13 -18.48
CA HIS A 165 -9.47 12.94 -19.05
C HIS A 165 -9.41 11.81 -18.03
N SER A 166 -10.56 11.27 -17.67
CA SER A 166 -10.66 10.20 -16.68
C SER A 166 -11.41 9.02 -17.27
N ARG A 167 -10.88 7.82 -17.08
CA ARG A 167 -11.58 6.58 -17.42
C ARG A 167 -11.55 5.63 -16.24
N ARG A 168 -12.71 5.02 -15.96
CA ARG A 168 -12.85 3.96 -14.98
C ARG A 168 -12.56 2.62 -15.64
N VAL A 169 -11.77 1.79 -15.00
CA VAL A 169 -11.47 0.43 -15.43
C VAL A 169 -12.11 -0.53 -14.43
N GLU A 170 -13.14 -1.21 -14.87
CA GLU A 170 -13.88 -2.20 -14.11
C GLU A 170 -13.36 -3.60 -14.43
N VAL A 171 -13.26 -4.45 -13.42
CA VAL A 171 -12.88 -5.84 -13.59
C VAL A 171 -13.96 -6.77 -13.07
N LYS A 172 -14.08 -7.94 -13.69
CA LYS A 172 -15.01 -8.99 -13.27
C LYS A 172 -14.45 -9.75 -12.06
N GLU A 173 -14.33 -9.04 -10.96
CA GLU A 173 -13.96 -9.59 -9.67
C GLU A 173 -15.03 -9.16 -8.66
N PHE A 174 -15.44 -10.06 -7.79
CA PHE A 174 -16.51 -9.80 -6.86
C PHE A 174 -15.96 -9.85 -5.44
N GLY A 175 -16.51 -9.00 -4.58
CA GLY A 175 -16.24 -9.05 -3.16
C GLY A 175 -16.90 -10.27 -2.49
N ASN A 176 -16.76 -10.33 -1.21
CA ASN A 176 -17.19 -11.33 -0.23
C ASN A 176 -18.07 -12.49 -0.72
N ASN A 177 -17.66 -13.71 -0.39
CA ASN A 177 -18.42 -14.96 -0.59
C ASN A 177 -18.66 -15.37 -2.06
N HIS A 178 -18.10 -14.69 -3.02
CA HIS A 178 -18.19 -15.10 -4.42
C HIS A 178 -17.08 -16.10 -4.78
N SER A 179 -17.36 -17.02 -5.72
CA SER A 179 -16.38 -18.02 -6.15
C SER A 179 -15.13 -17.45 -6.81
N THR A 180 -15.15 -16.18 -7.21
CA THR A 180 -14.02 -15.45 -7.80
C THR A 180 -13.48 -14.34 -6.88
N ALA A 181 -13.96 -14.26 -5.64
CA ALA A 181 -13.43 -13.31 -4.66
C ALA A 181 -11.95 -13.58 -4.39
N GLN A 182 -11.22 -12.52 -4.04
CA GLN A 182 -9.77 -12.61 -3.80
C GLN A 182 -9.43 -13.62 -2.68
N GLU A 183 -10.23 -13.69 -1.63
CA GLU A 183 -10.06 -14.64 -0.52
C GLU A 183 -10.26 -16.07 -1.00
N THR A 184 -11.29 -16.32 -1.81
CA THR A 184 -11.54 -17.63 -2.41
C THR A 184 -10.39 -18.07 -3.30
N ASN A 185 -9.86 -17.16 -4.10
CA ASN A 185 -8.70 -17.43 -4.96
C ASN A 185 -7.43 -17.68 -4.14
N LEU A 186 -7.21 -16.99 -3.02
CA LEU A 186 -6.09 -17.23 -2.12
C LEU A 186 -6.10 -18.67 -1.60
N PHE A 187 -7.24 -19.14 -1.07
CA PHE A 187 -7.36 -20.52 -0.57
C PHE A 187 -7.22 -21.54 -1.70
N ARG A 188 -7.78 -21.28 -2.87
CA ARG A 188 -7.66 -22.17 -4.03
C ARG A 188 -6.20 -22.29 -4.50
N ASN A 189 -5.49 -21.17 -4.62
CA ASN A 189 -4.09 -21.15 -5.02
C ASN A 189 -3.22 -21.92 -4.02
N PHE A 190 -3.40 -21.66 -2.72
CA PHE A 190 -2.69 -22.39 -1.68
C PHE A 190 -2.99 -23.89 -1.70
N ALA A 191 -4.27 -24.27 -1.79
CA ALA A 191 -4.66 -25.68 -1.89
C ALA A 191 -4.03 -26.37 -3.10
N THR A 192 -3.96 -25.69 -4.25
CA THR A 192 -3.32 -26.24 -5.45
C THR A 192 -1.83 -26.55 -5.21
N LEU A 193 -1.09 -25.61 -4.59
CA LEU A 193 0.33 -25.85 -4.25
C LEU A 193 0.50 -27.05 -3.32
N VAL A 194 -0.34 -27.15 -2.29
CA VAL A 194 -0.30 -28.29 -1.34
C VAL A 194 -0.59 -29.62 -2.02
N LEU A 195 -1.66 -29.68 -2.82
CA LEU A 195 -2.09 -30.91 -3.51
C LEU A 195 -1.09 -31.37 -4.58
N GLU A 196 -0.40 -30.44 -5.24
CA GLU A 196 0.62 -30.73 -6.22
C GLU A 196 2.00 -31.00 -5.61
N GLY A 197 2.14 -30.86 -4.29
CA GLY A 197 3.43 -30.99 -3.58
C GLY A 197 4.47 -29.96 -4.02
N LYS A 198 4.03 -28.81 -4.54
CA LYS A 198 4.91 -27.75 -5.04
C LYS A 198 5.17 -26.71 -3.94
N THR A 199 6.40 -26.21 -3.92
CA THR A 199 6.77 -25.00 -3.16
C THR A 199 6.94 -23.85 -4.14
N ASP A 200 6.45 -22.67 -3.75
CA ASP A 200 6.64 -21.45 -4.51
C ASP A 200 7.48 -20.48 -3.65
N SER A 201 8.72 -20.26 -4.06
CA SER A 201 9.66 -19.38 -3.36
C SER A 201 9.31 -17.89 -3.50
N HIS A 202 8.42 -17.54 -4.42
CA HIS A 202 7.99 -16.17 -4.62
C HIS A 202 7.34 -15.57 -3.36
N TRP A 203 6.40 -16.31 -2.75
CA TRP A 203 5.65 -15.80 -1.61
C TRP A 203 6.51 -15.48 -0.38
N PRO A 204 7.41 -16.38 0.09
CA PRO A 204 8.31 -16.05 1.20
C PRO A 204 9.32 -14.95 0.83
N ASP A 205 9.84 -14.89 -0.40
CA ASP A 205 10.75 -13.82 -0.83
C ASP A 205 10.09 -12.44 -0.72
N ILE A 206 8.90 -12.27 -1.29
CA ILE A 206 8.20 -10.99 -1.23
C ILE A 206 7.73 -10.64 0.18
N ALA A 207 7.40 -11.64 1.03
CA ALA A 207 7.09 -11.41 2.43
C ALA A 207 8.32 -10.88 3.18
N LEU A 208 9.47 -11.50 2.99
CA LEU A 208 10.72 -11.07 3.60
C LEU A 208 11.14 -9.66 3.15
N LYS A 209 10.98 -9.32 1.87
CA LYS A 209 11.25 -7.97 1.36
C LYS A 209 10.36 -6.93 2.03
N THR A 210 9.05 -7.25 2.18
CA THR A 210 8.10 -6.35 2.85
C THR A 210 8.50 -6.12 4.31
N GLN A 211 8.87 -7.20 5.03
CA GLN A 211 9.33 -7.11 6.41
C GLN A 211 10.61 -6.27 6.55
N LYS A 212 11.58 -6.48 5.68
CA LYS A 212 12.83 -5.69 5.70
C LYS A 212 12.58 -4.18 5.55
N VAL A 213 11.66 -3.79 4.66
CA VAL A 213 11.29 -2.37 4.50
C VAL A 213 10.58 -1.86 5.75
N LEU A 214 9.67 -2.64 6.33
CA LEU A 214 8.97 -2.30 7.56
C LEU A 214 9.96 -2.09 8.72
N ASP A 215 10.89 -3.02 8.92
CA ASP A 215 11.91 -2.94 9.97
C ASP A 215 12.80 -1.70 9.80
N ALA A 216 13.20 -1.40 8.56
CA ALA A 216 13.98 -0.21 8.25
C ALA A 216 13.20 1.09 8.50
N CYS A 217 11.87 1.11 8.27
CA CYS A 217 11.02 2.25 8.64
C CYS A 217 10.99 2.46 10.16
N LEU A 218 10.84 1.39 10.95
CA LEU A 218 10.90 1.46 12.41
C LEU A 218 12.28 1.91 12.90
N GLU A 219 13.35 1.37 12.32
CA GLU A 219 14.73 1.78 12.64
C GLU A 219 14.91 3.27 12.41
N SER A 220 14.50 3.78 11.25
CA SER A 220 14.55 5.21 10.92
C SER A 220 13.79 6.04 11.98
N ALA A 221 12.57 5.66 12.30
CA ALA A 221 11.74 6.38 13.27
C ALA A 221 12.36 6.40 14.67
N ARG A 222 12.92 5.28 15.14
CA ARG A 222 13.62 5.18 16.44
C ARG A 222 14.89 6.05 16.50
N ASN A 223 15.48 6.33 15.33
CA ASN A 223 16.65 7.19 15.17
C ASN A 223 16.29 8.62 14.72
N GLY A 224 15.12 9.12 15.13
CA GLY A 224 14.68 10.49 14.87
C GLY A 224 14.35 10.82 13.42
N GLY A 225 14.02 9.79 12.61
CA GLY A 225 13.73 9.95 11.18
C GLY A 225 14.98 10.00 10.29
N SER A 226 16.09 9.46 10.79
CA SER A 226 17.34 9.39 10.02
C SER A 226 17.19 8.49 8.79
N VAL A 227 17.95 8.80 7.72
CA VAL A 227 17.95 7.99 6.50
C VAL A 227 18.54 6.61 6.78
N VAL A 228 17.79 5.56 6.45
CA VAL A 228 18.27 4.18 6.41
C VAL A 228 18.53 3.80 4.96
N LYS A 229 19.71 3.24 4.67
CA LYS A 229 20.06 2.65 3.36
C LYS A 229 19.76 1.17 3.41
N SER A 230 19.02 0.66 2.43
CA SER A 230 18.69 -0.76 2.31
C SER A 230 19.56 -1.46 1.27
#